data_dc1eba1aaff783a1e01f3f164355af01
#
_entry.id   dc1eba1aaff783a1e01f3f164355af01
#
_cell.length_a   1.000
_cell.length_b   1.000
_cell.length_c   1.000
_cell.angle_alpha   90.00
_cell.angle_beta   90.00
_cell.angle_gamma   90.00
#
_symmetry.space_group_name_H-M   'P 1'
#
loop_
_entity.id
_entity.type
_entity.pdbx_description
1 polymer ?
#
loop_
_entity_poly.entity_id
_entity_poly.type
_entity_poly.pdbx_seq_one_letter_code
_entity_poly.pdbx_strand_id
1 'polypeptide(L)'
;MGKPTGFMEYPRRDRRYAPAGDRVVHYDEFVIALTEAELAQQGARCMDCGIPFCHQGCPVNNIIPDWNDLVYRGDWKAAIDVLHSTNNFPEFTGRICPAPCETSCTLNIDDVPVTIKTIECAIVDRAWKDGWIKPQVPERRTGKRVAIVGSGPAGLAAAQQLARAGHQVSVFEKADRIGGLLRYGIPDFKLSKTLIDRRIAQMRTEGVQFLTNAHIGAAIPVSELRAQFDALVLAGGSEQPRDLEAPGRELSGIHFAMDFLTRNSKRVQGSHVSDEDFISAQGKHVLVIGGGDTGSDCIGTSNRHGAASVTQIEILDRPPEKEDKALTWPDWPNRLRTSSSQEEGCTRLWNIATKEFIGDAQGRVKALKYVLVRWEKAADGRWRMEEVPNSEGELKADLILLAMGFVHPVHEGLIDELKQGSGLELDARGNVKGVTDGPNAYRTSVDGVFCAGDMRRGQSLVVWAIREGRQCARAVDEWLMGQSDLPK
;
A
#
# COMPACT_ATOMS: atom_id res chain seq x y z
N MET A 1 5.50 11.48 28.62
CA MET A 1 5.66 12.82 27.99
C MET A 1 7.09 12.98 27.53
N GLY A 2 7.31 13.21 26.22
CA GLY A 2 8.62 13.57 25.72
C GLY A 2 9.23 14.76 26.47
N LYS A 3 10.28 15.36 26.00
CA LYS A 3 10.81 16.58 26.62
C LYS A 3 9.91 17.76 26.24
N PRO A 4 9.30 18.51 27.20
CA PRO A 4 8.37 19.60 26.87
C PRO A 4 8.90 20.65 25.89
N THR A 5 10.23 20.87 25.88
CA THR A 5 10.93 21.81 25.00
C THR A 5 11.72 21.14 23.88
N GLY A 6 11.60 19.81 23.75
CA GLY A 6 12.42 19.01 22.84
C GLY A 6 12.30 19.42 21.38
N PHE A 7 11.11 19.84 20.93
CA PHE A 7 10.89 20.31 19.56
C PHE A 7 11.63 21.65 19.26
N MET A 8 11.93 22.45 20.28
CA MET A 8 12.72 23.69 20.14
C MET A 8 14.23 23.42 20.22
N GLU A 9 14.64 22.35 20.87
CA GLU A 9 16.06 22.03 21.12
C GLU A 9 16.67 21.13 20.05
N TYR A 10 15.88 20.20 19.51
CA TYR A 10 16.34 19.20 18.54
C TYR A 10 15.73 19.45 17.16
N PRO A 11 16.54 19.63 16.11
CA PRO A 11 16.00 19.69 14.75
C PRO A 11 15.41 18.34 14.36
N ARG A 12 14.40 18.35 13.46
CA ARG A 12 13.90 17.10 12.87
C ARG A 12 15.04 16.41 12.12
N ARG A 13 15.20 15.12 12.41
CA ARG A 13 16.04 14.19 11.64
C ARG A 13 15.20 13.01 11.18
N ASP A 14 15.43 12.58 9.97
CA ASP A 14 14.81 11.40 9.41
C ASP A 14 15.90 10.39 9.02
N ARG A 15 15.51 9.14 8.81
CA ARG A 15 16.40 8.14 8.23
C ARG A 15 16.92 8.63 6.88
N ARG A 16 18.13 8.30 6.57
CA ARG A 16 18.80 8.67 5.31
C ARG A 16 18.76 7.48 4.34
N TYR A 17 19.12 7.76 3.11
CA TYR A 17 19.30 6.74 2.08
C TYR A 17 20.76 6.68 1.65
N ALA A 18 21.21 5.50 1.23
CA ALA A 18 22.49 5.35 0.56
C ALA A 18 22.54 6.23 -0.71
N PRO A 19 23.71 6.68 -1.17
CA PRO A 19 23.84 7.44 -2.41
C PRO A 19 23.16 6.77 -3.59
N ALA A 20 22.54 7.52 -4.49
CA ALA A 20 21.77 6.98 -5.60
C ALA A 20 22.59 5.99 -6.46
N GLY A 21 23.87 6.32 -6.74
CA GLY A 21 24.76 5.43 -7.50
C GLY A 21 25.01 4.09 -6.84
N ASP A 22 25.04 4.03 -5.50
CA ASP A 22 25.31 2.80 -4.76
C ASP A 22 24.05 1.92 -4.67
N ARG A 23 22.86 2.54 -4.57
CA ARG A 23 21.61 1.80 -4.34
C ARG A 23 20.95 1.27 -5.62
N VAL A 24 21.24 1.83 -6.78
CA VAL A 24 20.65 1.38 -8.06
C VAL A 24 21.26 0.09 -8.62
N VAL A 25 22.35 -0.41 -8.04
CA VAL A 25 23.03 -1.63 -8.48
C VAL A 25 22.55 -2.90 -7.80
N HIS A 26 21.62 -2.80 -6.84
CA HIS A 26 21.06 -3.92 -6.11
C HIS A 26 19.58 -3.73 -5.78
N TYR A 27 18.94 -4.80 -5.26
CA TYR A 27 17.52 -4.79 -4.85
C TYR A 27 17.31 -4.82 -3.33
N ASP A 28 18.38 -4.67 -2.53
CA ASP A 28 18.27 -4.62 -1.07
C ASP A 28 17.74 -3.25 -0.59
N GLU A 29 17.13 -3.22 0.59
CA GLU A 29 16.79 -1.97 1.27
C GLU A 29 18.04 -1.12 1.47
N PHE A 30 17.95 0.16 1.18
CA PHE A 30 19.08 1.10 1.21
C PHE A 30 18.95 2.18 2.29
N VAL A 31 18.11 1.93 3.28
CA VAL A 31 17.84 2.87 4.38
C VAL A 31 18.99 2.84 5.38
N ILE A 32 19.49 4.01 5.74
CA ILE A 32 20.44 4.23 6.84
C ILE A 32 19.64 4.68 8.06
N ALA A 33 19.50 3.81 9.04
CA ALA A 33 18.74 4.07 10.25
C ALA A 33 19.39 5.18 11.11
N LEU A 34 18.59 5.84 11.91
CA LEU A 34 19.07 6.71 12.98
C LEU A 34 19.66 5.86 14.12
N THR A 35 20.65 6.42 14.81
CA THR A 35 21.18 5.83 16.03
C THR A 35 20.15 5.90 17.17
N GLU A 36 20.32 5.11 18.20
CA GLU A 36 19.44 5.12 19.38
C GLU A 36 19.38 6.49 20.05
N ALA A 37 20.52 7.19 20.14
CA ALA A 37 20.58 8.56 20.68
C ALA A 37 19.81 9.57 19.80
N GLU A 38 19.92 9.45 18.48
CA GLU A 38 19.14 10.28 17.56
C GLU A 38 17.63 9.98 17.67
N LEU A 39 17.26 8.70 17.76
CA LEU A 39 15.85 8.30 17.94
C LEU A 39 15.26 8.83 19.25
N ALA A 40 16.02 8.79 20.36
CA ALA A 40 15.60 9.39 21.61
C ALA A 40 15.38 10.92 21.46
N GLN A 41 16.28 11.64 20.76
CA GLN A 41 16.07 13.06 20.46
C GLN A 41 14.82 13.29 19.60
N GLN A 42 14.53 12.44 18.63
CA GLN A 42 13.32 12.56 17.81
C GLN A 42 12.05 12.25 18.62
N GLY A 43 12.07 11.26 19.50
CA GLY A 43 10.99 10.99 20.45
C GLY A 43 10.73 12.18 21.38
N ALA A 44 11.81 12.84 21.86
CA ALA A 44 11.73 14.03 22.71
C ALA A 44 11.03 15.23 22.01
N ARG A 45 10.98 15.27 20.67
CA ARG A 45 10.28 16.34 19.93
C ARG A 45 8.75 16.28 20.07
N CYS A 46 8.20 15.16 20.53
CA CYS A 46 6.76 15.02 20.73
C CYS A 46 6.27 15.88 21.88
N MET A 47 5.32 16.78 21.61
CA MET A 47 4.72 17.68 22.61
C MET A 47 3.70 17.00 23.53
N ASP A 48 3.33 15.75 23.23
CA ASP A 48 2.26 15.04 23.95
C ASP A 48 0.96 15.86 24.02
N CYS A 49 0.44 16.19 22.85
CA CYS A 49 -0.73 17.06 22.71
C CYS A 49 -1.96 16.45 23.39
N GLY A 50 -2.69 17.24 24.21
CA GLY A 50 -3.95 16.81 24.83
C GLY A 50 -5.03 16.38 23.83
N ILE A 51 -4.96 16.91 22.58
CA ILE A 51 -5.71 16.44 21.44
C ILE A 51 -4.69 16.03 20.37
N PRO A 52 -4.32 14.74 20.30
CA PRO A 52 -3.28 14.28 19.41
C PRO A 52 -3.82 14.08 17.97
N PHE A 53 -3.78 15.11 17.15
CA PHE A 53 -4.23 15.04 15.76
C PHE A 53 -3.52 13.93 14.95
N CYS A 54 -2.30 13.57 15.32
CA CYS A 54 -1.59 12.44 14.74
C CYS A 54 -2.32 11.08 14.91
N HIS A 55 -3.11 10.88 15.99
CA HIS A 55 -3.97 9.70 16.14
C HIS A 55 -5.08 9.69 15.09
N GLN A 56 -5.76 10.82 14.90
CA GLN A 56 -6.85 10.94 13.92
C GLN A 56 -6.33 10.84 12.49
N GLY A 57 -5.14 11.40 12.24
CA GLY A 57 -4.48 11.29 10.95
C GLY A 57 -3.94 9.89 10.64
N CYS A 58 -3.79 9.05 11.67
CA CYS A 58 -3.39 7.65 11.49
C CYS A 58 -4.63 6.75 11.34
N PRO A 59 -4.85 6.09 10.20
CA PRO A 59 -6.02 5.22 10.02
C PRO A 59 -6.17 4.11 11.07
N VAL A 60 -5.08 3.53 11.58
CA VAL A 60 -5.14 2.53 12.67
C VAL A 60 -5.18 3.15 14.06
N ASN A 61 -5.26 4.47 14.15
CA ASN A 61 -5.31 5.24 15.40
C ASN A 61 -4.15 4.90 16.35
N ASN A 62 -2.93 4.84 15.82
CA ASN A 62 -1.73 4.58 16.62
C ASN A 62 -1.60 5.57 17.78
N ILE A 63 -1.25 5.07 18.95
CA ILE A 63 -1.06 5.85 20.19
C ILE A 63 0.34 6.48 20.18
N ILE A 64 0.53 7.44 19.27
CA ILE A 64 1.83 7.97 18.85
C ILE A 64 2.58 8.71 19.96
N PRO A 65 1.97 9.63 20.76
CA PRO A 65 2.68 10.29 21.86
C PRO A 65 3.27 9.32 22.86
N ASP A 66 2.53 8.27 23.24
CA ASP A 66 2.95 7.29 24.24
C ASP A 66 4.22 6.56 23.80
N TRP A 67 4.26 6.03 22.58
CA TRP A 67 5.46 5.35 22.13
C TRP A 67 6.65 6.29 21.92
N ASN A 68 6.41 7.56 21.53
CA ASN A 68 7.48 8.55 21.40
C ASN A 68 8.13 8.84 22.76
N ASP A 69 7.33 8.94 23.81
CA ASP A 69 7.82 9.09 25.19
C ASP A 69 8.62 7.86 25.65
N LEU A 70 8.11 6.67 25.37
CA LEU A 70 8.80 5.42 25.72
C LEU A 70 10.14 5.30 24.99
N VAL A 71 10.21 5.66 23.71
CA VAL A 71 11.49 5.70 22.96
C VAL A 71 12.43 6.74 23.52
N TYR A 72 11.92 7.94 23.88
CA TYR A 72 12.73 8.97 24.52
C TYR A 72 13.36 8.48 25.84
N ARG A 73 12.62 7.71 26.63
CA ARG A 73 13.08 7.13 27.90
C ARG A 73 13.89 5.85 27.74
N GLY A 74 13.99 5.30 26.52
CA GLY A 74 14.70 4.04 26.26
C GLY A 74 13.91 2.78 26.59
N ASP A 75 12.60 2.88 26.90
CA ASP A 75 11.74 1.71 27.15
C ASP A 75 11.14 1.17 25.84
N TRP A 76 12.00 0.59 25.03
CA TRP A 76 11.66 0.05 23.73
C TRP A 76 10.69 -1.14 23.76
N LYS A 77 10.72 -1.91 24.87
CA LYS A 77 9.82 -3.05 25.00
C LYS A 77 8.38 -2.59 25.23
N ALA A 78 8.18 -1.62 26.10
CA ALA A 78 6.86 -1.02 26.28
C ALA A 78 6.40 -0.30 25.00
N ALA A 79 7.31 0.33 24.26
CA ALA A 79 6.97 1.00 23.01
C ALA A 79 6.40 0.04 21.96
N ILE A 80 6.95 -1.19 21.80
CA ILE A 80 6.38 -2.16 20.86
C ILE A 80 5.04 -2.72 21.35
N ASP A 81 4.85 -2.88 22.65
CA ASP A 81 3.58 -3.35 23.21
C ASP A 81 2.46 -2.31 22.92
N VAL A 82 2.73 -1.01 23.08
CA VAL A 82 1.81 0.07 22.69
C VAL A 82 1.56 0.07 21.18
N LEU A 83 2.60 -0.04 20.36
CA LEU A 83 2.48 -0.01 18.91
C LEU A 83 1.66 -1.21 18.37
N HIS A 84 1.87 -2.41 18.88
CA HIS A 84 1.12 -3.60 18.48
C HIS A 84 -0.33 -3.60 18.96
N SER A 85 -0.71 -2.78 19.94
CA SER A 85 -2.11 -2.68 20.39
C SER A 85 -3.02 -2.16 19.26
N THR A 86 -2.49 -1.33 18.37
CA THR A 86 -3.23 -0.69 17.27
C THR A 86 -2.81 -1.18 15.88
N ASN A 87 -1.58 -1.64 15.69
CA ASN A 87 -1.03 -2.01 14.38
C ASN A 87 -0.41 -3.41 14.40
N ASN A 88 -0.93 -4.34 13.57
CA ASN A 88 -0.38 -5.69 13.46
C ASN A 88 0.99 -5.73 12.78
N PHE A 89 1.25 -4.82 11.83
CA PHE A 89 2.39 -4.88 10.92
C PHE A 89 3.16 -3.56 10.82
N PRO A 90 3.73 -3.07 11.94
CA PRO A 90 4.46 -1.80 11.91
C PRO A 90 5.72 -1.83 11.04
N GLU A 91 6.28 -3.00 10.75
CA GLU A 91 7.38 -3.15 9.77
C GLU A 91 6.96 -2.79 8.34
N PHE A 92 5.68 -2.97 7.98
CA PHE A 92 5.16 -2.57 6.67
C PHE A 92 4.86 -1.07 6.66
N THR A 93 4.07 -0.59 7.61
CA THR A 93 3.72 0.84 7.69
C THR A 93 4.95 1.72 7.91
N GLY A 94 5.87 1.34 8.76
CA GLY A 94 7.12 2.04 8.99
C GLY A 94 8.01 2.19 7.74
N ARG A 95 7.86 1.31 6.73
CA ARG A 95 8.60 1.39 5.47
C ARG A 95 7.83 2.10 4.36
N ILE A 96 6.57 1.74 4.13
CA ILE A 96 5.84 2.11 2.92
C ILE A 96 4.62 3.00 3.14
N CYS A 97 4.18 3.24 4.40
CA CYS A 97 3.11 4.19 4.65
C CYS A 97 3.57 5.61 4.31
N PRO A 98 2.74 6.43 3.63
CA PRO A 98 3.08 7.83 3.34
C PRO A 98 3.02 8.73 4.58
N ALA A 99 2.69 8.19 5.76
CA ALA A 99 2.67 8.84 7.06
C ALA A 99 1.69 10.03 7.17
N PRO A 100 0.38 9.83 6.97
CA PRO A 100 -0.60 10.90 7.18
C PRO A 100 -0.60 11.43 8.62
N CYS A 101 -0.16 10.63 9.59
CA CYS A 101 0.05 11.04 10.97
C CYS A 101 1.09 12.17 11.12
N GLU A 102 2.15 12.19 10.29
CA GLU A 102 3.12 13.29 10.28
C GLU A 102 2.51 14.56 9.70
N THR A 103 1.67 14.43 8.67
CA THR A 103 0.92 15.56 8.11
C THR A 103 0.03 16.20 9.16
N SER A 104 -0.70 15.38 9.94
CA SER A 104 -1.63 15.83 10.98
C SER A 104 -0.94 16.23 12.29
N CYS A 105 0.37 16.05 12.42
CA CYS A 105 1.09 16.44 13.63
C CYS A 105 0.91 17.94 13.90
N THR A 106 0.59 18.32 15.15
CA THR A 106 0.40 19.72 15.53
C THR A 106 1.66 20.57 15.26
N LEU A 107 2.86 20.01 15.43
CA LEU A 107 4.10 20.71 15.05
C LEU A 107 4.16 21.04 13.57
N ASN A 108 3.44 20.31 12.72
CA ASN A 108 3.42 20.61 11.29
C ASN A 108 2.66 21.89 10.92
N ILE A 109 2.00 22.56 11.86
CA ILE A 109 1.30 23.83 11.60
C ILE A 109 2.31 24.93 11.28
N ASP A 110 3.26 25.17 12.18
CA ASP A 110 4.21 26.27 12.10
C ASP A 110 5.66 25.85 11.88
N ASP A 111 5.96 24.56 12.08
CA ASP A 111 7.32 23.99 11.98
C ASP A 111 7.29 22.69 11.14
N VAL A 112 8.13 21.73 11.48
CA VAL A 112 8.21 20.40 10.89
C VAL A 112 7.75 19.32 11.87
N PRO A 113 6.97 18.32 11.42
CA PRO A 113 6.40 17.31 12.29
C PRO A 113 7.45 16.45 12.99
N VAL A 114 7.03 15.70 14.00
CA VAL A 114 7.82 14.58 14.55
C VAL A 114 8.04 13.54 13.44
N THR A 115 9.20 12.90 13.40
CA THR A 115 9.52 11.83 12.43
C THR A 115 8.90 10.48 12.86
N ILE A 116 7.58 10.45 12.88
CA ILE A 116 6.76 9.38 13.47
C ILE A 116 7.04 8.04 12.79
N LYS A 117 7.04 8.03 11.46
CA LYS A 117 7.25 6.83 10.66
C LYS A 117 8.62 6.20 10.89
N THR A 118 9.66 7.01 11.04
CA THR A 118 11.03 6.54 11.32
C THR A 118 11.11 5.92 12.71
N ILE A 119 10.47 6.52 13.72
CA ILE A 119 10.39 5.98 15.08
C ILE A 119 9.61 4.66 15.09
N GLU A 120 8.44 4.61 14.45
CA GLU A 120 7.63 3.38 14.28
C GLU A 120 8.47 2.23 13.71
N CYS A 121 9.20 2.48 12.62
CA CYS A 121 10.06 1.51 11.97
C CYS A 121 11.18 1.03 12.92
N ALA A 122 11.81 1.94 13.65
CA ALA A 122 12.88 1.60 14.59
C ALA A 122 12.38 0.74 15.77
N ILE A 123 11.19 1.04 16.30
CA ILE A 123 10.57 0.25 17.39
C ILE A 123 10.40 -1.21 16.94
N VAL A 124 9.78 -1.45 15.80
CA VAL A 124 9.49 -2.81 15.35
C VAL A 124 10.75 -3.57 14.92
N ASP A 125 11.70 -2.90 14.28
CA ASP A 125 12.96 -3.55 13.86
C ASP A 125 13.78 -3.98 15.08
N ARG A 126 13.83 -3.13 16.11
CA ARG A 126 14.45 -3.50 17.39
C ARG A 126 13.72 -4.66 18.06
N ALA A 127 12.40 -4.62 18.11
CA ALA A 127 11.60 -5.65 18.77
C ALA A 127 11.78 -7.04 18.11
N TRP A 128 11.94 -7.10 16.80
CA TRP A 128 12.29 -8.32 16.08
C TRP A 128 13.73 -8.76 16.40
N LYS A 129 14.67 -7.84 16.35
CA LYS A 129 16.10 -8.12 16.64
C LYS A 129 16.27 -8.68 18.05
N ASP A 130 15.63 -8.10 19.04
CA ASP A 130 15.74 -8.47 20.45
C ASP A 130 14.78 -9.63 20.81
N GLY A 131 14.01 -10.15 19.85
CA GLY A 131 13.13 -11.31 20.01
C GLY A 131 11.93 -11.07 20.94
N TRP A 132 11.45 -9.84 21.07
CA TRP A 132 10.28 -9.51 21.90
C TRP A 132 8.97 -9.86 21.22
N ILE A 133 8.93 -9.87 19.90
CA ILE A 133 7.75 -10.27 19.14
C ILE A 133 7.61 -11.80 19.18
N LYS A 134 6.57 -12.26 19.86
CA LYS A 134 6.28 -13.69 20.05
C LYS A 134 4.92 -14.03 19.42
N PRO A 135 4.73 -15.29 18.95
CA PRO A 135 3.41 -15.78 18.57
C PRO A 135 2.42 -15.70 19.74
N GLN A 136 1.20 -15.27 19.47
CA GLN A 136 0.10 -15.22 20.44
C GLN A 136 -0.90 -16.33 20.12
N VAL A 137 -0.69 -17.49 20.71
CA VAL A 137 -1.56 -18.64 20.54
C VAL A 137 -2.73 -18.53 21.52
N PRO A 138 -4.00 -18.58 21.06
CA PRO A 138 -5.16 -18.47 21.94
C PRO A 138 -5.26 -19.67 22.86
N GLU A 139 -5.61 -19.45 24.11
CA GLU A 139 -5.82 -20.52 25.12
C GLU A 139 -7.05 -21.35 24.80
N ARG A 140 -8.07 -20.75 24.19
CA ARG A 140 -9.34 -21.38 23.86
C ARG A 140 -9.62 -21.34 22.38
N ARG A 141 -10.18 -22.41 21.83
CA ARG A 141 -10.65 -22.47 20.45
C ARG A 141 -12.18 -22.33 20.42
N THR A 142 -12.67 -21.54 19.47
CA THR A 142 -14.11 -21.29 19.29
C THR A 142 -14.84 -22.42 18.55
N GLY A 143 -14.09 -23.23 17.82
CA GLY A 143 -14.66 -24.24 16.92
C GLY A 143 -15.17 -23.67 15.60
N LYS A 144 -15.16 -22.34 15.41
CA LYS A 144 -15.60 -21.66 14.19
C LYS A 144 -14.49 -21.61 13.15
N ARG A 145 -14.86 -21.79 11.89
CA ARG A 145 -13.96 -21.79 10.73
C ARG A 145 -14.19 -20.57 9.88
N VAL A 146 -13.13 -19.81 9.58
CA VAL A 146 -13.19 -18.60 8.77
C VAL A 146 -12.27 -18.75 7.55
N ALA A 147 -12.81 -18.56 6.35
CA ALA A 147 -12.05 -18.45 5.13
C ALA A 147 -11.78 -16.98 4.82
N ILE A 148 -10.54 -16.67 4.43
CA ILE A 148 -10.14 -15.33 3.98
C ILE A 148 -9.61 -15.46 2.55
N VAL A 149 -10.20 -14.72 1.62
CA VAL A 149 -9.76 -14.69 0.22
C VAL A 149 -8.90 -13.46 -0.01
N GLY A 150 -7.63 -13.69 -0.27
CA GLY A 150 -6.59 -12.68 -0.44
C GLY A 150 -5.67 -12.54 0.76
N SER A 151 -4.37 -12.51 0.49
CA SER A 151 -3.30 -12.43 1.50
C SER A 151 -2.59 -11.08 1.56
N GLY A 152 -3.22 -10.04 1.02
CA GLY A 152 -2.76 -8.66 1.17
C GLY A 152 -2.86 -8.16 2.62
N PRO A 153 -2.46 -6.91 2.91
CA PRO A 153 -2.44 -6.37 4.28
C PRO A 153 -3.77 -6.51 5.03
N ALA A 154 -4.89 -6.35 4.34
CA ALA A 154 -6.23 -6.50 4.95
C ALA A 154 -6.51 -7.94 5.34
N GLY A 155 -6.27 -8.89 4.44
CA GLY A 155 -6.47 -10.32 4.70
C GLY A 155 -5.54 -10.83 5.80
N LEU A 156 -4.26 -10.41 5.81
CA LEU A 156 -3.32 -10.77 6.86
C LEU A 156 -3.73 -10.21 8.23
N ALA A 157 -4.19 -8.94 8.29
CA ALA A 157 -4.63 -8.34 9.54
C ALA A 157 -5.89 -9.04 10.08
N ALA A 158 -6.86 -9.34 9.21
CA ALA A 158 -8.05 -10.09 9.57
C ALA A 158 -7.68 -11.51 10.07
N ALA A 159 -6.79 -12.20 9.34
CA ALA A 159 -6.37 -13.54 9.70
C ALA A 159 -5.71 -13.61 11.08
N GLN A 160 -4.80 -12.69 11.37
CA GLN A 160 -4.10 -12.67 12.65
C GLN A 160 -5.05 -12.39 13.82
N GLN A 161 -5.94 -11.40 13.69
CA GLN A 161 -6.91 -11.06 14.72
C GLN A 161 -7.86 -12.23 15.01
N LEU A 162 -8.44 -12.84 13.96
CA LEU A 162 -9.35 -13.97 14.10
C LEU A 162 -8.66 -15.22 14.68
N ALA A 163 -7.42 -15.50 14.30
CA ALA A 163 -6.67 -16.61 14.87
C ALA A 163 -6.40 -16.39 16.36
N ARG A 164 -6.05 -15.16 16.78
CA ARG A 164 -5.87 -14.77 18.19
C ARG A 164 -7.17 -14.80 19.00
N ALA A 165 -8.32 -14.55 18.35
CA ALA A 165 -9.64 -14.75 18.96
C ALA A 165 -10.01 -16.23 19.13
N GLY A 166 -9.24 -17.17 18.57
CA GLY A 166 -9.44 -18.60 18.73
C GLY A 166 -10.14 -19.32 17.57
N HIS A 167 -10.41 -18.61 16.47
CA HIS A 167 -10.99 -19.22 15.28
C HIS A 167 -9.98 -20.06 14.49
N GLN A 168 -10.49 -21.02 13.72
CA GLN A 168 -9.71 -21.74 12.71
C GLN A 168 -9.72 -20.91 11.43
N VAL A 169 -8.57 -20.36 11.06
CA VAL A 169 -8.45 -19.41 9.95
C VAL A 169 -7.66 -20.01 8.80
N SER A 170 -8.23 -19.99 7.60
CA SER A 170 -7.58 -20.38 6.36
C SER A 170 -7.55 -19.20 5.39
N VAL A 171 -6.36 -18.82 4.94
CA VAL A 171 -6.13 -17.76 3.96
C VAL A 171 -5.86 -18.37 2.60
N PHE A 172 -6.67 -18.03 1.61
CA PHE A 172 -6.56 -18.48 0.22
C PHE A 172 -5.92 -17.37 -0.62
N GLU A 173 -4.81 -17.69 -1.25
CA GLU A 173 -4.05 -16.77 -2.10
C GLU A 173 -3.90 -17.36 -3.52
N LYS A 174 -4.30 -16.59 -4.53
CA LYS A 174 -4.17 -17.01 -5.94
C LYS A 174 -2.73 -17.13 -6.42
N ALA A 175 -1.83 -16.30 -5.87
CA ALA A 175 -0.41 -16.33 -6.20
C ALA A 175 0.32 -17.50 -5.51
N ASP A 176 1.54 -17.76 -5.97
CA ASP A 176 2.43 -18.78 -5.43
C ASP A 176 3.04 -18.42 -4.06
N ARG A 177 2.95 -17.14 -3.65
CA ARG A 177 3.45 -16.66 -2.34
C ARG A 177 2.47 -15.68 -1.70
N ILE A 178 2.48 -15.67 -0.37
CA ILE A 178 1.63 -14.83 0.47
C ILE A 178 2.16 -13.40 0.51
N GLY A 179 1.24 -12.41 0.54
CA GLY A 179 1.55 -11.00 0.76
C GLY A 179 0.87 -10.02 -0.20
N GLY A 180 0.19 -10.50 -1.25
CA GLY A 180 -0.46 -9.63 -2.23
C GLY A 180 0.48 -8.58 -2.83
N LEU A 181 0.08 -7.30 -2.85
CA LEU A 181 0.92 -6.21 -3.38
C LEU A 181 2.19 -5.97 -2.56
N LEU A 182 2.24 -6.31 -1.27
CA LEU A 182 3.49 -6.27 -0.49
C LEU A 182 4.55 -7.20 -1.08
N ARG A 183 4.11 -8.36 -1.59
CA ARG A 183 4.98 -9.39 -2.17
C ARG A 183 5.42 -9.05 -3.59
N TYR A 184 4.47 -8.69 -4.45
CA TYR A 184 4.72 -8.61 -5.89
C TYR A 184 4.53 -7.22 -6.50
N GLY A 185 3.89 -6.28 -5.78
CA GLY A 185 3.69 -4.92 -6.25
C GLY A 185 4.81 -3.98 -5.81
N ILE A 186 5.22 -4.08 -4.56
CA ILE A 186 6.26 -3.22 -3.99
C ILE A 186 7.63 -3.85 -4.24
N PRO A 187 8.61 -3.13 -4.80
CA PRO A 187 9.96 -3.67 -5.03
C PRO A 187 10.70 -4.01 -3.73
N ASP A 188 11.60 -5.00 -3.81
CA ASP A 188 12.38 -5.49 -2.68
C ASP A 188 13.24 -4.38 -2.04
N PHE A 189 13.75 -3.45 -2.83
CA PHE A 189 14.53 -2.30 -2.34
C PHE A 189 13.73 -1.28 -1.52
N LYS A 190 12.39 -1.33 -1.54
CA LYS A 190 11.50 -0.54 -0.65
C LYS A 190 10.97 -1.34 0.53
N LEU A 191 10.80 -2.65 0.34
CA LEU A 191 10.28 -3.57 1.36
C LEU A 191 10.89 -4.96 1.15
N SER A 192 11.83 -5.33 1.98
CA SER A 192 12.43 -6.68 1.97
C SER A 192 11.37 -7.75 2.23
N LYS A 193 11.34 -8.78 1.40
CA LYS A 193 10.34 -9.87 1.52
C LYS A 193 10.59 -10.78 2.71
N THR A 194 11.80 -10.76 3.28
CA THR A 194 12.09 -11.45 4.53
C THR A 194 11.23 -10.97 5.69
N LEU A 195 10.79 -9.69 5.66
CA LEU A 195 9.88 -9.12 6.66
C LEU A 195 8.49 -9.76 6.58
N ILE A 196 8.02 -10.01 5.37
CA ILE A 196 6.75 -10.69 5.14
C ILE A 196 6.88 -12.16 5.59
N ASP A 197 7.95 -12.84 5.21
CA ASP A 197 8.14 -14.26 5.51
C ASP A 197 8.22 -14.52 7.02
N ARG A 198 8.97 -13.69 7.78
CA ARG A 198 9.02 -13.82 9.25
C ARG A 198 7.66 -13.59 9.90
N ARG A 199 6.84 -12.65 9.38
CA ARG A 199 5.49 -12.39 9.91
C ARG A 199 4.54 -13.56 9.60
N ILE A 200 4.61 -14.12 8.41
CA ILE A 200 3.85 -15.31 8.04
C ILE A 200 4.24 -16.52 8.90
N ALA A 201 5.53 -16.70 9.18
CA ALA A 201 6.01 -17.75 10.08
C ALA A 201 5.41 -17.61 11.49
N GLN A 202 5.37 -16.39 12.03
CA GLN A 202 4.69 -16.10 13.30
C GLN A 202 3.20 -16.44 13.22
N MET A 203 2.48 -15.99 12.20
CA MET A 203 1.06 -16.24 12.04
C MET A 203 0.73 -17.72 11.88
N ARG A 204 1.59 -18.50 11.21
CA ARG A 204 1.46 -19.97 11.15
C ARG A 204 1.55 -20.59 12.53
N THR A 205 2.45 -20.11 13.38
CA THR A 205 2.56 -20.56 14.77
C THR A 205 1.33 -20.16 15.60
N GLU A 206 0.71 -19.01 15.29
CA GLU A 206 -0.57 -18.57 15.88
C GLU A 206 -1.77 -19.40 15.38
N GLY A 207 -1.58 -20.26 14.38
CA GLY A 207 -2.58 -21.21 13.89
C GLY A 207 -3.26 -20.82 12.56
N VAL A 208 -2.78 -19.80 11.87
CA VAL A 208 -3.27 -19.45 10.53
C VAL A 208 -2.75 -20.43 9.49
N GLN A 209 -3.66 -21.01 8.71
CA GLN A 209 -3.34 -21.83 7.55
C GLN A 209 -3.27 -20.95 6.30
N PHE A 210 -2.23 -21.14 5.48
CA PHE A 210 -2.03 -20.41 4.23
C PHE A 210 -2.02 -21.38 3.06
N LEU A 211 -2.92 -21.17 2.10
CA LEU A 211 -3.06 -21.95 0.87
C LEU A 211 -2.73 -21.04 -0.32
N THR A 212 -1.60 -21.29 -0.96
CA THR A 212 -1.16 -20.60 -2.18
C THR A 212 -1.63 -21.36 -3.43
N ASN A 213 -1.58 -20.69 -4.60
CA ASN A 213 -2.12 -21.20 -5.86
C ASN A 213 -3.61 -21.60 -5.74
N ALA A 214 -4.34 -20.97 -4.83
CA ALA A 214 -5.73 -21.22 -4.51
C ALA A 214 -6.60 -20.05 -5.02
N HIS A 215 -6.90 -20.06 -6.32
CA HIS A 215 -7.70 -19.02 -6.97
C HIS A 215 -9.18 -19.30 -6.81
N ILE A 216 -9.80 -18.62 -5.84
CA ILE A 216 -11.24 -18.75 -5.55
C ILE A 216 -12.03 -18.04 -6.67
N GLY A 217 -13.07 -18.72 -7.17
CA GLY A 217 -13.87 -18.28 -8.30
C GLY A 217 -13.29 -18.65 -9.67
N ALA A 218 -12.12 -19.34 -9.69
CA ALA A 218 -11.55 -19.88 -10.93
C ALA A 218 -11.19 -21.37 -10.74
N ALA A 219 -10.22 -21.69 -9.89
CA ALA A 219 -9.82 -23.07 -9.62
C ALA A 219 -10.69 -23.73 -8.52
N ILE A 220 -11.17 -22.94 -7.57
CA ILE A 220 -12.00 -23.39 -6.43
C ILE A 220 -13.30 -22.57 -6.44
N PRO A 221 -14.47 -23.19 -6.60
CA PRO A 221 -15.76 -22.51 -6.55
C PRO A 221 -16.01 -21.85 -5.18
N VAL A 222 -16.63 -20.67 -5.17
CA VAL A 222 -16.99 -19.98 -3.91
C VAL A 222 -17.97 -20.81 -3.08
N SER A 223 -18.86 -21.54 -3.73
CA SER A 223 -19.82 -22.45 -3.08
C SER A 223 -19.14 -23.51 -2.21
N GLU A 224 -17.95 -23.96 -2.59
CA GLU A 224 -17.17 -24.92 -1.81
C GLU A 224 -16.69 -24.32 -0.49
N LEU A 225 -16.18 -23.07 -0.52
CA LEU A 225 -15.79 -22.37 0.69
C LEU A 225 -16.99 -22.13 1.61
N ARG A 226 -18.12 -21.71 1.06
CA ARG A 226 -19.34 -21.46 1.83
C ARG A 226 -19.93 -22.72 2.48
N ALA A 227 -19.68 -23.87 1.91
CA ALA A 227 -20.08 -25.15 2.51
C ALA A 227 -19.15 -25.61 3.64
N GLN A 228 -17.88 -25.20 3.60
CA GLN A 228 -16.85 -25.67 4.55
C GLN A 228 -16.57 -24.68 5.70
N PHE A 229 -16.88 -23.40 5.55
CA PHE A 229 -16.54 -22.35 6.51
C PHE A 229 -17.80 -21.66 7.06
N ASP A 230 -17.73 -21.25 8.32
CA ASP A 230 -18.83 -20.53 8.98
C ASP A 230 -18.91 -19.06 8.53
N ALA A 231 -17.79 -18.47 8.15
CA ALA A 231 -17.71 -17.10 7.59
C ALA A 231 -16.68 -17.00 6.47
N LEU A 232 -16.91 -16.08 5.54
CA LEU A 232 -16.03 -15.76 4.42
C LEU A 232 -15.67 -14.28 4.45
N VAL A 233 -14.37 -13.95 4.40
CA VAL A 233 -13.86 -12.58 4.31
C VAL A 233 -13.26 -12.33 2.94
N LEU A 234 -13.83 -11.39 2.20
CA LEU A 234 -13.34 -10.94 0.90
C LEU A 234 -12.29 -9.83 1.10
N ALA A 235 -11.03 -10.14 0.83
CA ALA A 235 -9.88 -9.23 1.00
C ALA A 235 -8.90 -9.29 -0.20
N GLY A 236 -9.41 -9.59 -1.39
CA GLY A 236 -8.63 -9.78 -2.62
C GLY A 236 -8.06 -8.49 -3.23
N GLY A 237 -8.32 -7.32 -2.62
CA GLY A 237 -7.80 -6.04 -3.10
C GLY A 237 -8.59 -5.44 -4.27
N SER A 238 -8.02 -4.39 -4.87
CA SER A 238 -8.53 -3.72 -6.07
C SER A 238 -7.43 -3.86 -7.13
N GLU A 239 -7.60 -4.78 -8.07
CA GLU A 239 -6.54 -5.15 -9.00
C GLU A 239 -6.91 -4.91 -10.48
N GLN A 240 -8.15 -4.48 -10.78
CA GLN A 240 -8.51 -4.09 -12.14
C GLN A 240 -7.75 -2.82 -12.52
N PRO A 241 -6.75 -2.88 -13.42
CA PRO A 241 -5.96 -1.72 -13.76
C PRO A 241 -6.80 -0.71 -14.56
N ARG A 242 -6.51 0.57 -14.35
CA ARG A 242 -7.01 1.62 -15.25
C ARG A 242 -6.24 1.55 -16.56
N ASP A 243 -6.95 1.36 -17.66
CA ASP A 243 -6.34 1.38 -18.99
C ASP A 243 -6.38 2.80 -19.61
N LEU A 244 -5.62 2.99 -20.67
CA LEU A 244 -5.54 4.20 -21.48
C LEU A 244 -5.92 3.87 -22.91
N GLU A 245 -7.18 4.08 -23.24
CA GLU A 245 -7.74 3.84 -24.56
C GLU A 245 -7.29 4.96 -25.53
N ALA A 246 -6.14 4.75 -26.16
CA ALA A 246 -5.59 5.64 -27.18
C ALA A 246 -5.16 4.82 -28.42
N PRO A 247 -5.16 5.39 -29.63
CA PRO A 247 -4.67 4.71 -30.83
C PRO A 247 -3.27 4.13 -30.60
N GLY A 248 -3.03 2.90 -31.07
CA GLY A 248 -1.77 2.18 -30.89
C GLY A 248 -1.60 1.48 -29.54
N ARG A 249 -2.67 1.42 -28.69
CA ARG A 249 -2.61 0.73 -27.38
C ARG A 249 -2.22 -0.74 -27.49
N GLU A 250 -2.51 -1.36 -28.63
CA GLU A 250 -2.21 -2.75 -28.94
C GLU A 250 -0.72 -3.03 -29.28
N LEU A 251 0.10 -2.01 -29.45
CA LEU A 251 1.52 -2.15 -29.77
C LEU A 251 2.28 -2.89 -28.66
N SER A 252 3.21 -3.74 -29.05
CA SER A 252 4.09 -4.40 -28.10
C SER A 252 5.03 -3.40 -27.41
N GLY A 253 5.34 -3.65 -26.14
CA GLY A 253 6.12 -2.73 -25.29
C GLY A 253 5.28 -1.76 -24.47
N ILE A 254 3.94 -1.87 -24.50
CA ILE A 254 3.03 -1.12 -23.63
C ILE A 254 2.41 -2.09 -22.61
N HIS A 255 2.74 -1.94 -21.33
CA HIS A 255 2.35 -2.86 -20.28
C HIS A 255 1.72 -2.12 -19.09
N PHE A 256 0.85 -2.81 -18.36
CA PHE A 256 0.46 -2.34 -17.04
C PHE A 256 1.65 -2.41 -16.08
N ALA A 257 1.75 -1.45 -15.19
CA ALA A 257 2.81 -1.38 -14.19
C ALA A 257 2.95 -2.68 -13.40
N MET A 258 1.82 -3.32 -13.03
CA MET A 258 1.83 -4.54 -12.25
C MET A 258 2.40 -5.75 -13.01
N ASP A 259 2.26 -5.81 -14.33
CA ASP A 259 2.89 -6.86 -15.13
C ASP A 259 4.42 -6.77 -15.07
N PHE A 260 4.95 -5.54 -15.14
CA PHE A 260 6.37 -5.26 -15.03
C PHE A 260 6.90 -5.55 -13.63
N LEU A 261 6.25 -4.99 -12.59
CA LEU A 261 6.69 -5.11 -11.19
C LEU A 261 6.60 -6.55 -10.67
N THR A 262 5.51 -7.26 -10.99
CA THR A 262 5.31 -8.65 -10.54
C THR A 262 6.37 -9.58 -11.13
N ARG A 263 6.65 -9.47 -12.42
CA ARG A 263 7.66 -10.31 -13.09
C ARG A 263 9.06 -10.01 -12.58
N ASN A 264 9.38 -8.74 -12.36
CA ASN A 264 10.64 -8.35 -11.73
C ASN A 264 10.76 -8.90 -10.30
N SER A 265 9.74 -8.70 -9.46
CA SER A 265 9.75 -9.17 -8.08
C SER A 265 9.88 -10.70 -8.00
N LYS A 266 9.21 -11.44 -8.88
CA LYS A 266 9.38 -12.90 -9.00
C LYS A 266 10.82 -13.28 -9.31
N ARG A 267 11.44 -12.64 -10.31
CA ARG A 267 12.84 -12.91 -10.71
C ARG A 267 13.83 -12.59 -9.58
N VAL A 268 13.68 -11.43 -8.92
CA VAL A 268 14.51 -11.01 -7.78
C VAL A 268 14.42 -11.99 -6.61
N GLN A 269 13.22 -12.54 -6.37
CA GLN A 269 12.98 -13.53 -5.32
C GLN A 269 13.33 -14.98 -5.73
N GLY A 270 14.01 -15.17 -6.88
CA GLY A 270 14.51 -16.47 -7.32
C GLY A 270 13.45 -17.38 -7.96
N SER A 271 12.25 -16.87 -8.29
CA SER A 271 11.27 -17.61 -9.09
C SER A 271 11.69 -17.62 -10.54
N HIS A 272 11.41 -18.72 -11.25
CA HIS A 272 11.66 -18.79 -12.69
C HIS A 272 10.69 -17.88 -13.44
N VAL A 273 11.23 -16.94 -14.21
CA VAL A 273 10.52 -16.11 -15.19
C VAL A 273 11.33 -16.22 -16.48
N SER A 274 10.74 -16.77 -17.54
CA SER A 274 11.43 -16.92 -18.82
C SER A 274 11.86 -15.54 -19.38
N ASP A 275 12.86 -15.51 -20.25
CA ASP A 275 13.29 -14.24 -20.84
C ASP A 275 12.22 -13.67 -21.80
N GLU A 276 11.36 -14.52 -22.36
CA GLU A 276 10.21 -14.11 -23.18
C GLU A 276 9.13 -13.42 -22.34
N ASP A 277 8.89 -13.91 -21.14
CA ASP A 277 7.91 -13.35 -20.21
C ASP A 277 8.45 -12.13 -19.46
N PHE A 278 9.76 -11.99 -19.36
CA PHE A 278 10.37 -10.92 -18.60
C PHE A 278 10.33 -9.59 -19.34
N ILE A 279 9.70 -8.58 -18.72
CA ILE A 279 9.66 -7.22 -19.25
C ILE A 279 10.93 -6.50 -18.81
N SER A 280 11.92 -6.37 -19.71
CA SER A 280 13.18 -5.70 -19.43
C SER A 280 13.15 -4.24 -19.85
N ALA A 281 13.65 -3.35 -18.97
CA ALA A 281 13.91 -1.95 -19.27
C ALA A 281 15.36 -1.68 -19.70
N GLN A 282 16.21 -2.70 -19.75
CA GLN A 282 17.64 -2.53 -20.06
C GLN A 282 17.85 -1.88 -21.42
N GLY A 283 18.61 -0.77 -21.42
CA GLY A 283 18.96 -0.02 -22.63
C GLY A 283 17.80 0.71 -23.31
N LYS A 284 16.59 0.70 -22.72
CA LYS A 284 15.38 1.28 -23.29
C LYS A 284 15.11 2.70 -22.78
N HIS A 285 14.44 3.50 -23.59
CA HIS A 285 13.78 4.73 -23.16
C HIS A 285 12.43 4.35 -22.56
N VAL A 286 12.32 4.45 -21.24
CA VAL A 286 11.12 4.07 -20.48
C VAL A 286 10.24 5.28 -20.22
N LEU A 287 8.96 5.16 -20.55
CA LEU A 287 7.94 6.16 -20.23
C LEU A 287 6.97 5.60 -19.21
N VAL A 288 6.83 6.25 -18.06
CA VAL A 288 5.91 5.89 -17.00
C VAL A 288 4.74 6.87 -16.98
N ILE A 289 3.52 6.38 -17.19
CA ILE A 289 2.30 7.20 -17.19
C ILE A 289 1.63 7.08 -15.82
N GLY A 290 1.69 8.14 -15.03
CA GLY A 290 1.12 8.24 -13.69
C GLY A 290 2.15 8.61 -12.61
N GLY A 291 1.75 9.48 -11.68
CA GLY A 291 2.61 10.13 -10.67
C GLY A 291 2.59 9.49 -9.29
N GLY A 292 1.83 8.41 -9.07
CA GLY A 292 1.69 7.76 -7.77
C GLY A 292 2.84 6.83 -7.37
N ASP A 293 2.68 6.15 -6.24
CA ASP A 293 3.70 5.23 -5.69
C ASP A 293 4.04 4.09 -6.66
N THR A 294 3.06 3.56 -7.38
CA THR A 294 3.27 2.53 -8.42
C THR A 294 4.17 3.05 -9.55
N GLY A 295 3.98 4.30 -9.97
CA GLY A 295 4.86 4.96 -10.95
C GLY A 295 6.28 5.09 -10.41
N SER A 296 6.43 5.50 -9.14
CA SER A 296 7.72 5.55 -8.46
C SER A 296 8.41 4.18 -8.40
N ASP A 297 7.67 3.10 -8.19
CA ASP A 297 8.18 1.73 -8.17
C ASP A 297 8.67 1.29 -9.56
N CYS A 298 7.93 1.66 -10.62
CA CYS A 298 8.36 1.45 -12.00
C CYS A 298 9.66 2.21 -12.35
N ILE A 299 9.80 3.45 -11.88
CA ILE A 299 11.02 4.26 -12.09
C ILE A 299 12.23 3.58 -11.44
N GLY A 300 12.15 3.27 -10.14
CA GLY A 300 13.26 2.66 -9.41
C GLY A 300 13.64 1.27 -9.96
N THR A 301 12.67 0.50 -10.41
CA THR A 301 12.91 -0.80 -11.06
C THR A 301 13.56 -0.63 -12.44
N SER A 302 13.12 0.35 -13.25
CA SER A 302 13.69 0.63 -14.56
C SER A 302 15.14 1.11 -14.46
N ASN A 303 15.46 1.94 -13.47
CA ASN A 303 16.84 2.37 -13.19
C ASN A 303 17.74 1.17 -12.86
N ARG A 304 17.26 0.21 -12.05
CA ARG A 304 18.01 -1.02 -11.71
C ARG A 304 18.17 -1.97 -12.89
N HIS A 305 17.26 -1.93 -13.85
CA HIS A 305 17.44 -2.66 -15.10
C HIS A 305 18.48 -2.02 -16.03
N GLY A 306 18.96 -0.80 -15.75
CA GLY A 306 19.87 -0.06 -16.63
C GLY A 306 19.15 0.56 -17.84
N ALA A 307 17.98 1.19 -17.61
CA ALA A 307 17.28 1.95 -18.65
C ALA A 307 18.15 3.07 -19.21
N ALA A 308 18.07 3.35 -20.51
CA ALA A 308 18.78 4.44 -21.15
C ALA A 308 18.27 5.82 -20.69
N SER A 309 16.98 5.92 -20.44
CA SER A 309 16.33 7.05 -19.77
C SER A 309 15.00 6.62 -19.16
N VAL A 310 14.57 7.34 -18.10
CA VAL A 310 13.23 7.17 -17.52
C VAL A 310 12.55 8.53 -17.51
N THR A 311 11.36 8.60 -18.10
CA THR A 311 10.50 9.79 -18.11
C THR A 311 9.16 9.44 -17.48
N GLN A 312 8.70 10.26 -16.55
CA GLN A 312 7.38 10.15 -15.94
C GLN A 312 6.49 11.28 -16.45
N ILE A 313 5.26 10.96 -16.82
CA ILE A 313 4.27 11.96 -17.24
C ILE A 313 3.02 11.90 -16.36
N GLU A 314 2.46 13.06 -16.09
CA GLU A 314 1.23 13.25 -15.34
C GLU A 314 0.28 14.18 -16.11
N ILE A 315 -1.02 13.86 -16.09
CA ILE A 315 -2.04 14.67 -16.74
C ILE A 315 -2.43 15.90 -15.92
N LEU A 316 -2.18 15.87 -14.61
CA LEU A 316 -2.50 16.96 -13.70
C LEU A 316 -1.40 18.02 -13.69
N ASP A 317 -1.73 19.21 -13.18
CA ASP A 317 -0.77 20.28 -12.94
C ASP A 317 0.34 19.84 -11.99
N ARG A 318 1.52 20.43 -12.17
CA ARG A 318 2.61 20.24 -11.23
C ARG A 318 2.20 20.76 -9.86
N PRO A 319 2.20 19.90 -8.82
CA PRO A 319 1.90 20.35 -7.46
C PRO A 319 2.87 21.45 -6.99
N PRO A 320 2.45 22.36 -6.10
CA PRO A 320 3.31 23.38 -5.55
C PRO A 320 4.46 22.75 -4.74
N GLU A 321 5.61 23.43 -4.70
CA GLU A 321 6.78 22.98 -3.92
C GLU A 321 6.47 22.87 -2.41
N LYS A 322 5.64 23.81 -1.92
CA LYS A 322 5.20 23.87 -0.52
C LYS A 322 3.70 23.81 -0.46
N GLU A 323 3.20 23.09 0.54
CA GLU A 323 1.76 23.06 0.85
C GLU A 323 1.27 24.40 1.42
N ASP A 324 0.03 24.73 1.15
CA ASP A 324 -0.67 25.77 1.90
C ASP A 324 -1.35 25.12 3.13
N LYS A 325 -0.65 25.17 4.27
CA LYS A 325 -1.09 24.52 5.50
C LYS A 325 -2.40 25.12 6.04
N ALA A 326 -2.69 26.37 5.76
CA ALA A 326 -3.95 26.99 6.16
C ALA A 326 -5.17 26.35 5.48
N LEU A 327 -4.97 25.78 4.27
CA LEU A 327 -6.03 25.10 3.51
C LEU A 327 -6.05 23.58 3.73
N THR A 328 -4.89 22.97 4.02
CA THR A 328 -4.78 21.50 3.98
C THR A 328 -4.66 20.86 5.35
N TRP A 329 -3.99 21.50 6.33
CA TRP A 329 -3.84 20.89 7.65
C TRP A 329 -5.21 20.72 8.36
N PRO A 330 -5.47 19.60 9.03
CA PRO A 330 -4.61 18.44 9.31
C PRO A 330 -4.66 17.34 8.21
N ASP A 331 -5.29 17.60 7.09
CA ASP A 331 -5.52 16.64 6.02
C ASP A 331 -4.32 16.49 5.08
N TRP A 332 -4.50 15.67 4.05
CA TRP A 332 -3.45 15.31 3.11
C TRP A 332 -2.98 16.53 2.28
N PRO A 333 -1.67 16.84 2.28
CA PRO A 333 -1.17 18.06 1.66
C PRO A 333 -1.13 17.97 0.13
N ASN A 334 -1.50 19.06 -0.54
CA ASN A 334 -1.21 19.26 -1.95
C ASN A 334 0.18 19.90 -2.11
N ARG A 335 1.20 19.07 -2.33
CA ARG A 335 2.58 19.49 -2.56
C ARG A 335 3.34 18.51 -3.45
N LEU A 336 4.36 19.01 -4.13
CA LEU A 336 5.27 18.17 -4.88
C LEU A 336 5.99 17.21 -3.94
N ARG A 337 5.93 15.91 -4.28
CA ARG A 337 6.66 14.86 -3.57
C ARG A 337 7.69 14.25 -4.51
N THR A 338 8.87 14.02 -3.99
CA THR A 338 9.94 13.31 -4.70
C THR A 338 10.26 12.05 -3.92
N SER A 339 10.12 10.90 -4.55
CA SER A 339 10.47 9.61 -3.97
C SER A 339 11.94 9.29 -4.16
N SER A 340 12.47 8.37 -3.36
CA SER A 340 13.84 7.87 -3.55
C SER A 340 14.11 7.35 -4.96
N SER A 341 13.11 6.74 -5.62
CA SER A 341 13.25 6.25 -6.99
C SER A 341 13.39 7.38 -8.02
N GLN A 342 12.68 8.48 -7.82
CA GLN A 342 12.80 9.66 -8.69
C GLN A 342 14.15 10.35 -8.51
N GLU A 343 14.71 10.34 -7.29
CA GLU A 343 16.07 10.86 -7.01
C GLU A 343 17.17 10.03 -7.70
N GLU A 344 16.90 8.76 -8.00
CA GLU A 344 17.80 7.84 -8.69
C GLU A 344 17.97 8.16 -10.20
N GLY A 345 17.15 9.05 -10.73
CA GLY A 345 17.19 9.50 -12.12
C GLY A 345 15.82 9.36 -12.81
N CYS A 346 15.17 10.51 -13.04
CA CYS A 346 13.89 10.55 -13.75
C CYS A 346 13.60 11.97 -14.23
N THR A 347 13.22 12.12 -15.48
CA THR A 347 12.60 13.35 -15.99
C THR A 347 11.11 13.31 -15.67
N ARG A 348 10.57 14.35 -15.05
CA ARG A 348 9.14 14.44 -14.71
C ARG A 348 8.48 15.57 -15.48
N LEU A 349 7.37 15.26 -16.12
CA LEU A 349 6.58 16.19 -16.94
C LEU A 349 5.12 16.17 -16.49
N TRP A 350 4.50 17.33 -16.46
CA TRP A 350 3.11 17.52 -16.03
C TRP A 350 2.28 18.14 -17.14
N ASN A 351 0.96 18.12 -17.00
CA ASN A 351 0.03 18.64 -17.99
C ASN A 351 0.13 17.93 -19.34
N ILE A 352 0.43 16.63 -19.34
CA ILE A 352 0.62 15.82 -20.54
C ILE A 352 -0.56 14.88 -20.73
N ALA A 353 -1.33 15.08 -21.80
CA ALA A 353 -2.35 14.13 -22.25
C ALA A 353 -1.85 13.32 -23.43
N THR A 354 -1.99 12.00 -23.36
CA THR A 354 -1.65 11.08 -24.43
C THR A 354 -2.66 11.20 -25.58
N LYS A 355 -2.17 11.31 -26.79
CA LYS A 355 -2.97 11.32 -28.02
C LYS A 355 -2.90 9.99 -28.78
N GLU A 356 -1.69 9.42 -28.88
CA GLU A 356 -1.44 8.23 -29.69
C GLU A 356 -0.14 7.55 -29.25
N PHE A 357 -0.09 6.23 -29.33
CA PHE A 357 1.13 5.46 -29.25
C PHE A 357 1.65 5.16 -30.68
N ILE A 358 2.86 5.55 -30.97
CA ILE A 358 3.46 5.43 -32.30
C ILE A 358 4.29 4.16 -32.35
N GLY A 359 4.00 3.29 -33.33
CA GLY A 359 4.70 2.03 -33.57
C GLY A 359 5.80 2.12 -34.60
N ASP A 360 6.69 1.11 -34.58
CA ASP A 360 7.61 0.81 -35.69
C ASP A 360 6.98 -0.19 -36.69
N ALA A 361 7.73 -0.52 -37.76
CA ALA A 361 7.28 -1.46 -38.77
C ALA A 361 7.08 -2.91 -38.26
N GLN A 362 7.56 -3.21 -37.03
CA GLN A 362 7.43 -4.50 -36.38
C GLN A 362 6.29 -4.52 -35.35
N GLY A 363 5.49 -3.45 -35.23
CA GLY A 363 4.41 -3.33 -34.26
C GLY A 363 4.88 -3.11 -32.83
N ARG A 364 6.09 -2.59 -32.61
CA ARG A 364 6.64 -2.23 -31.30
C ARG A 364 6.50 -0.74 -31.08
N VAL A 365 6.20 -0.31 -29.86
CA VAL A 365 6.16 1.11 -29.51
C VAL A 365 7.55 1.75 -29.67
N LYS A 366 7.59 2.95 -30.25
CA LYS A 366 8.80 3.76 -30.42
C LYS A 366 8.68 5.18 -29.88
N ALA A 367 7.45 5.68 -29.75
CA ALA A 367 7.18 7.01 -29.21
C ALA A 367 5.73 7.12 -28.72
N LEU A 368 5.49 8.17 -27.90
CA LEU A 368 4.16 8.61 -27.50
C LEU A 368 3.94 10.02 -28.05
N LYS A 369 2.84 10.23 -28.79
CA LYS A 369 2.36 11.55 -29.18
C LYS A 369 1.50 12.13 -28.06
N TYR A 370 1.76 13.36 -27.69
CA TYR A 370 1.03 14.04 -26.61
C TYR A 370 0.56 15.42 -27.01
N VAL A 371 -0.30 16.01 -26.18
CA VAL A 371 -0.69 17.41 -26.18
C VAL A 371 -0.58 17.93 -24.76
N LEU A 372 -0.22 19.21 -24.61
CA LEU A 372 -0.32 19.87 -23.29
C LEU A 372 -1.76 20.16 -22.95
N VAL A 373 -2.09 20.05 -21.68
CA VAL A 373 -3.43 20.36 -21.15
C VAL A 373 -3.36 21.41 -20.07
N ARG A 374 -4.46 22.09 -19.84
CA ARG A 374 -4.69 22.96 -18.71
C ARG A 374 -5.98 22.58 -18.01
N TRP A 375 -6.02 22.81 -16.71
CA TRP A 375 -7.19 22.53 -15.90
C TRP A 375 -7.83 23.83 -15.45
N GLU A 376 -9.10 24.04 -15.78
CA GLU A 376 -9.86 25.22 -15.41
C GLU A 376 -11.08 24.82 -14.59
N LYS A 377 -11.38 25.61 -13.56
CA LYS A 377 -12.57 25.40 -12.75
C LYS A 377 -13.74 26.08 -13.44
N ALA A 378 -14.68 25.29 -13.96
CA ALA A 378 -15.89 25.80 -14.62
C ALA A 378 -16.83 26.50 -13.63
N ALA A 379 -17.81 27.26 -14.15
CA ALA A 379 -18.78 27.97 -13.32
C ALA A 379 -19.65 27.07 -12.42
N ASP A 380 -19.79 25.79 -12.78
CA ASP A 380 -20.47 24.76 -11.98
C ASP A 380 -19.56 24.17 -10.87
N GLY A 381 -18.34 24.67 -10.70
CA GLY A 381 -17.37 24.25 -9.70
C GLY A 381 -16.56 22.98 -10.07
N ARG A 382 -16.83 22.36 -11.21
CA ARG A 382 -16.12 21.17 -11.68
C ARG A 382 -14.85 21.55 -12.45
N TRP A 383 -13.81 20.76 -12.28
CA TRP A 383 -12.59 20.90 -13.06
C TRP A 383 -12.81 20.33 -14.47
N ARG A 384 -12.41 21.10 -15.49
CA ARG A 384 -12.41 20.71 -16.90
C ARG A 384 -11.01 20.77 -17.45
N MET A 385 -10.68 19.74 -18.22
CA MET A 385 -9.41 19.66 -18.95
C MET A 385 -9.62 20.25 -20.36
N GLU A 386 -8.73 21.14 -20.75
CA GLU A 386 -8.68 21.70 -22.10
C GLU A 386 -7.31 21.48 -22.71
N GLU A 387 -7.28 21.07 -23.99
CA GLU A 387 -6.04 20.95 -24.75
C GLU A 387 -5.49 22.35 -25.10
N VAL A 388 -4.18 22.52 -24.97
CA VAL A 388 -3.51 23.76 -25.38
C VAL A 388 -3.27 23.70 -26.89
N PRO A 389 -3.79 24.62 -27.69
CA PRO A 389 -3.64 24.59 -29.13
C PRO A 389 -2.16 24.64 -29.56
N ASN A 390 -1.77 23.87 -30.58
CA ASN A 390 -0.43 23.83 -31.15
C ASN A 390 0.68 23.41 -30.16
N SER A 391 0.34 22.63 -29.14
CA SER A 391 1.29 22.12 -28.11
C SER A 391 1.60 20.63 -28.29
N GLU A 392 1.23 20.03 -29.41
CA GLU A 392 1.53 18.63 -29.69
C GLU A 392 3.04 18.39 -29.72
N GLY A 393 3.45 17.23 -29.21
CA GLY A 393 4.85 16.81 -29.21
C GLY A 393 4.96 15.28 -29.15
N GLU A 394 6.19 14.80 -29.25
CA GLU A 394 6.48 13.36 -29.16
C GLU A 394 7.53 13.10 -28.08
N LEU A 395 7.34 12.01 -27.33
CA LEU A 395 8.30 11.46 -26.39
C LEU A 395 8.78 10.11 -26.88
N LYS A 396 10.07 9.94 -27.04
CA LYS A 396 10.69 8.66 -27.39
C LYS A 396 10.42 7.65 -26.28
N ALA A 397 9.95 6.45 -26.64
CA ALA A 397 9.67 5.39 -25.68
C ALA A 397 9.78 4.02 -26.35
N ASP A 398 10.67 3.18 -25.86
CA ASP A 398 10.81 1.76 -26.25
C ASP A 398 10.05 0.83 -25.29
N LEU A 399 9.62 1.37 -24.14
CA LEU A 399 8.81 0.70 -23.14
C LEU A 399 7.90 1.73 -22.45
N ILE A 400 6.60 1.44 -22.43
CA ILE A 400 5.61 2.29 -21.73
C ILE A 400 4.96 1.49 -20.61
N LEU A 401 4.95 2.07 -19.41
CA LEU A 401 4.38 1.47 -18.19
C LEU A 401 3.18 2.31 -17.72
N LEU A 402 1.99 1.70 -17.77
CA LEU A 402 0.74 2.33 -17.34
C LEU A 402 0.60 2.17 -15.81
N ALA A 403 0.88 3.24 -15.07
CA ALA A 403 0.86 3.30 -13.62
C ALA A 403 -0.26 4.23 -13.10
N MET A 404 -1.45 4.14 -13.71
CA MET A 404 -2.58 5.06 -13.48
C MET A 404 -3.54 4.59 -12.36
N GLY A 405 -3.12 3.60 -11.55
CA GLY A 405 -3.89 3.05 -10.46
C GLY A 405 -4.91 1.99 -10.90
N PHE A 406 -5.79 1.63 -9.96
CA PHE A 406 -6.80 0.60 -10.13
C PHE A 406 -8.20 1.20 -10.07
N VAL A 407 -9.19 0.51 -10.68
CA VAL A 407 -10.58 0.99 -10.75
C VAL A 407 -11.43 0.35 -9.66
N HIS A 408 -11.36 -0.99 -9.56
CA HIS A 408 -12.13 -1.81 -8.64
C HIS A 408 -11.51 -3.22 -8.53
N PRO A 409 -12.02 -4.12 -7.66
CA PRO A 409 -11.66 -5.53 -7.69
C PRO A 409 -11.93 -6.18 -9.05
N VAL A 410 -11.15 -7.19 -9.42
CA VAL A 410 -11.48 -8.03 -10.58
C VAL A 410 -12.79 -8.76 -10.29
N HIS A 411 -13.79 -8.61 -11.17
CA HIS A 411 -15.11 -9.19 -10.96
C HIS A 411 -15.18 -10.64 -11.41
N GLU A 412 -14.47 -10.98 -12.50
CA GLU A 412 -14.45 -12.35 -13.05
C GLU A 412 -14.11 -13.38 -11.97
N GLY A 413 -14.90 -14.41 -11.90
CA GLY A 413 -14.78 -15.49 -10.91
C GLY A 413 -15.47 -15.14 -9.58
N LEU A 414 -14.72 -14.86 -8.53
CA LEU A 414 -15.21 -14.72 -7.14
C LEU A 414 -16.43 -13.79 -7.01
N ILE A 415 -16.34 -12.58 -7.53
CA ILE A 415 -17.42 -11.58 -7.40
C ILE A 415 -18.62 -11.96 -8.25
N ASP A 416 -18.41 -12.38 -9.49
CA ASP A 416 -19.49 -12.77 -10.39
C ASP A 416 -20.24 -14.02 -9.89
N GLU A 417 -19.54 -15.02 -9.33
CA GLU A 417 -20.18 -16.18 -8.71
C GLU A 417 -21.06 -15.78 -7.52
N LEU A 418 -20.56 -14.91 -6.64
CA LEU A 418 -21.33 -14.41 -5.49
C LEU A 418 -22.51 -13.53 -5.92
N LYS A 419 -22.32 -12.70 -6.95
CA LYS A 419 -23.37 -11.84 -7.51
C LYS A 419 -24.50 -12.68 -8.12
N GLN A 420 -24.16 -13.65 -8.98
CA GLN A 420 -25.14 -14.51 -9.65
C GLN A 420 -25.78 -15.52 -8.71
N GLY A 421 -24.98 -16.17 -7.84
CA GLY A 421 -25.44 -17.25 -6.96
C GLY A 421 -26.09 -16.77 -5.66
N SER A 422 -25.77 -15.56 -5.18
CA SER A 422 -26.18 -15.11 -3.84
C SER A 422 -26.57 -13.64 -3.74
N GLY A 423 -26.58 -12.89 -4.83
CA GLY A 423 -27.03 -11.50 -4.84
C GLY A 423 -26.04 -10.52 -4.20
N LEU A 424 -24.73 -10.72 -4.37
CA LEU A 424 -23.72 -9.78 -3.88
C LEU A 424 -23.90 -8.39 -4.53
N GLU A 425 -24.01 -7.37 -3.70
CA GLU A 425 -24.10 -5.98 -4.16
C GLU A 425 -22.74 -5.30 -4.27
N LEU A 426 -22.61 -4.46 -5.30
CA LEU A 426 -21.46 -3.59 -5.53
C LEU A 426 -21.86 -2.12 -5.35
N ASP A 427 -20.88 -1.27 -5.03
CA ASP A 427 -21.05 0.18 -5.04
C ASP A 427 -21.02 0.74 -6.50
N ALA A 428 -21.27 2.04 -6.66
CA ALA A 428 -21.27 2.70 -7.98
C ALA A 428 -19.90 2.68 -8.68
N ARG A 429 -18.80 2.35 -7.95
CA ARG A 429 -17.45 2.23 -8.49
C ARG A 429 -17.07 0.80 -8.81
N GLY A 430 -17.93 -0.18 -8.52
CA GLY A 430 -17.66 -1.61 -8.72
C GLY A 430 -16.96 -2.29 -7.55
N ASN A 431 -16.84 -1.66 -6.38
CA ASN A 431 -16.31 -2.30 -5.18
C ASN A 431 -17.40 -3.10 -4.45
N VAL A 432 -17.00 -4.11 -3.68
CA VAL A 432 -17.94 -4.86 -2.85
C VAL A 432 -18.55 -3.95 -1.79
N LYS A 433 -19.88 -3.84 -1.78
CA LYS A 433 -20.61 -2.95 -0.89
C LYS A 433 -20.60 -3.48 0.53
N GLY A 434 -20.20 -2.64 1.48
CA GLY A 434 -20.22 -2.90 2.92
C GLY A 434 -20.02 -1.60 3.69
N VAL A 435 -20.73 -1.44 4.81
CA VAL A 435 -20.57 -0.30 5.73
C VAL A 435 -19.43 -0.54 6.73
N THR A 436 -18.94 0.51 7.36
CA THR A 436 -17.84 0.40 8.33
C THR A 436 -18.29 0.45 9.78
N ASP A 437 -19.54 0.87 10.01
CA ASP A 437 -20.05 1.17 11.34
C ASP A 437 -21.41 0.50 11.58
N GLY A 438 -21.78 0.40 12.86
CA GLY A 438 -23.04 -0.19 13.28
C GLY A 438 -23.03 -1.73 13.28
N PRO A 439 -24.19 -2.37 13.52
CA PRO A 439 -24.31 -3.82 13.70
C PRO A 439 -24.02 -4.63 12.44
N ASN A 440 -24.01 -3.99 11.28
CA ASN A 440 -23.70 -4.61 9.99
C ASN A 440 -22.33 -4.22 9.45
N ALA A 441 -21.41 -3.72 10.30
CA ALA A 441 -20.08 -3.32 9.88
C ALA A 441 -19.38 -4.47 9.13
N TYR A 442 -18.77 -4.13 8.00
CA TYR A 442 -18.05 -5.03 7.09
C TYR A 442 -18.86 -6.18 6.49
N ARG A 443 -20.15 -6.32 6.81
CA ARG A 443 -21.04 -7.32 6.17
C ARG A 443 -21.39 -6.89 4.75
N THR A 444 -21.44 -7.88 3.87
CA THR A 444 -21.98 -7.69 2.51
C THR A 444 -23.50 -7.94 2.49
N SER A 445 -24.12 -7.85 1.32
CA SER A 445 -25.51 -8.27 1.12
C SER A 445 -25.72 -9.78 1.23
N VAL A 446 -24.65 -10.56 1.30
CA VAL A 446 -24.70 -12.04 1.40
C VAL A 446 -24.40 -12.45 2.83
N ASP A 447 -25.31 -13.23 3.44
CA ASP A 447 -25.14 -13.65 4.83
C ASP A 447 -23.88 -14.53 5.03
N GLY A 448 -23.15 -14.26 6.12
CA GLY A 448 -21.88 -14.90 6.42
C GLY A 448 -20.70 -14.46 5.54
N VAL A 449 -20.90 -13.47 4.66
CA VAL A 449 -19.84 -12.93 3.80
C VAL A 449 -19.52 -11.48 4.19
N PHE A 450 -18.25 -11.22 4.43
CA PHE A 450 -17.70 -9.92 4.84
C PHE A 450 -16.70 -9.41 3.81
N CYS A 451 -16.41 -8.11 3.82
CA CYS A 451 -15.41 -7.52 2.91
C CYS A 451 -14.56 -6.46 3.62
N ALA A 452 -13.27 -6.40 3.27
CA ALA A 452 -12.33 -5.47 3.87
C ALA A 452 -11.23 -5.02 2.89
N GLY A 453 -10.62 -3.89 3.20
CA GLY A 453 -9.53 -3.30 2.44
C GLY A 453 -9.99 -2.75 1.10
N ASP A 454 -9.08 -2.75 0.12
CA ASP A 454 -9.34 -2.14 -1.17
C ASP A 454 -10.49 -2.81 -1.95
N MET A 455 -10.81 -4.07 -1.64
CA MET A 455 -11.95 -4.77 -2.23
C MET A 455 -13.30 -4.10 -1.90
N ARG A 456 -13.41 -3.50 -0.72
CA ARG A 456 -14.57 -2.72 -0.27
C ARG A 456 -14.41 -1.22 -0.54
N ARG A 457 -13.23 -0.70 -0.27
CA ARG A 457 -12.92 0.74 -0.23
C ARG A 457 -12.52 1.30 -1.59
N GLY A 458 -12.03 0.47 -2.49
CA GLY A 458 -11.22 0.87 -3.63
C GLY A 458 -9.77 1.11 -3.24
N GLN A 459 -8.92 1.38 -4.22
CA GLN A 459 -7.48 1.61 -4.00
C GLN A 459 -7.22 2.60 -2.86
N SER A 460 -6.39 2.21 -1.89
CA SER A 460 -6.10 3.00 -0.70
C SER A 460 -4.69 2.77 -0.15
N LEU A 461 -4.41 3.26 1.05
CA LEU A 461 -3.11 3.10 1.72
C LEU A 461 -3.02 1.76 2.44
N VAL A 462 -1.78 1.23 2.57
CA VAL A 462 -1.51 0.00 3.36
C VAL A 462 -2.09 0.06 4.77
N VAL A 463 -2.00 1.22 5.42
CA VAL A 463 -2.52 1.43 6.77
C VAL A 463 -4.04 1.37 6.84
N TRP A 464 -4.76 1.79 5.78
CA TRP A 464 -6.21 1.61 5.67
C TRP A 464 -6.58 0.13 5.50
N ALA A 465 -5.82 -0.60 4.70
CA ALA A 465 -6.04 -2.04 4.52
C ALA A 465 -5.88 -2.80 5.85
N ILE A 466 -4.84 -2.48 6.63
CA ILE A 466 -4.63 -3.07 7.98
C ILE A 466 -5.80 -2.72 8.91
N ARG A 467 -6.22 -1.43 8.97
CA ARG A 467 -7.38 -1.02 9.78
C ARG A 467 -8.62 -1.83 9.44
N GLU A 468 -8.98 -1.87 8.16
CA GLU A 468 -10.19 -2.57 7.73
C GLU A 468 -10.14 -4.07 7.99
N GLY A 469 -8.97 -4.69 7.82
CA GLY A 469 -8.77 -6.09 8.20
C GLY A 469 -9.00 -6.34 9.69
N ARG A 470 -8.45 -5.49 10.57
CA ARG A 470 -8.67 -5.56 12.02
C ARG A 470 -10.14 -5.41 12.39
N GLN A 471 -10.78 -4.39 11.87
CA GLN A 471 -12.19 -4.10 12.20
C GLN A 471 -13.16 -5.12 11.60
N CYS A 472 -12.87 -5.61 10.41
CA CYS A 472 -13.62 -6.71 9.81
C CYS A 472 -13.50 -7.99 10.66
N ALA A 473 -12.30 -8.30 11.17
CA ALA A 473 -12.11 -9.44 12.08
C ALA A 473 -13.00 -9.34 13.31
N ARG A 474 -13.06 -8.16 13.93
CA ARG A 474 -13.98 -7.91 15.05
C ARG A 474 -15.43 -8.14 14.66
N ALA A 475 -15.86 -7.61 13.52
CA ALA A 475 -17.24 -7.79 13.04
C ALA A 475 -17.59 -9.27 12.76
N VAL A 476 -16.63 -10.03 12.22
CA VAL A 476 -16.78 -11.49 12.01
C VAL A 476 -16.86 -12.22 13.35
N ASP A 477 -15.98 -11.92 14.29
CA ASP A 477 -15.97 -12.54 15.61
C ASP A 477 -17.29 -12.24 16.36
N GLU A 478 -17.75 -10.98 16.36
CA GLU A 478 -19.01 -10.57 16.96
C GLU A 478 -20.21 -11.28 16.31
N TRP A 479 -20.19 -11.46 14.99
CA TRP A 479 -21.25 -12.19 14.28
C TRP A 479 -21.26 -13.70 14.61
N LEU A 480 -20.08 -14.32 14.74
CA LEU A 480 -19.95 -15.76 15.03
C LEU A 480 -20.22 -16.09 16.51
N MET A 481 -19.87 -15.19 17.43
CA MET A 481 -19.84 -15.44 18.87
C MET A 481 -20.87 -14.62 19.65
N GLY A 482 -21.56 -13.65 19.02
CA GLY A 482 -22.50 -12.74 19.66
C GLY A 482 -21.82 -11.55 20.38
N GLN A 483 -20.54 -11.63 20.64
CA GLN A 483 -19.70 -10.56 21.23
C GLN A 483 -18.25 -10.72 20.78
N SER A 484 -17.44 -9.68 20.92
CA SER A 484 -16.02 -9.71 20.55
C SER A 484 -15.17 -8.89 21.53
N ASP A 485 -14.06 -9.48 21.95
CA ASP A 485 -13.01 -8.80 22.75
C ASP A 485 -11.91 -8.20 21.86
N LEU A 486 -11.99 -8.37 20.54
CA LEU A 486 -11.04 -7.77 19.61
C LEU A 486 -11.13 -6.23 19.65
N PRO A 487 -10.01 -5.51 19.54
CA PRO A 487 -10.00 -4.05 19.59
C PRO A 487 -10.76 -3.44 18.40
N LYS A 488 -11.37 -2.28 18.66
CA LYS A 488 -12.06 -1.46 17.64
C LYS A 488 -11.08 -0.64 16.83
#